data_3477a71d9b4408d0727a366aaf2cd334
#
_entry.id   3477a71d9b4408d0727a366aaf2cd334
#
_cell.length_a   1.000
_cell.length_b   1.000
_cell.length_c   1.000
_cell.angle_alpha   90.00
_cell.angle_beta   90.00
_cell.angle_gamma   90.00
#
_symmetry.space_group_name_H-M   'P 1'
#
loop_
_entity.id
_entity.type
_entity.pdbx_description
1 polymer ?
#
loop_
_entity_poly.entity_id
_entity_poly.type
_entity_poly.pdbx_seq_one_letter_code
_entity_poly.pdbx_strand_id
1 'polypeptide(L)'
;MELLSVMEEALVLVKDTPPNGGTYYSILQARYFDVYCTSNEDAYLNLGMSSSTYYRHIKPAIRAFAASLWCVVIPDLIIKEHLQNNGSQV
;
A
#
# COMPACT_ATOMS: atom_id res chain seq x y z
N MET A 1 8.69 -9.21 13.18
CA MET A 1 8.31 -8.26 12.10
C MET A 1 6.81 -8.04 12.12
N GLU A 2 6.38 -6.82 12.13
CA GLU A 2 4.95 -6.50 12.09
C GLU A 2 4.46 -6.40 10.66
N LEU A 3 3.34 -7.06 10.37
CA LEU A 3 2.68 -6.97 9.08
C LEU A 3 2.29 -5.52 8.74
N LEU A 4 1.86 -4.76 9.74
CA LEU A 4 1.47 -3.37 9.55
C LEU A 4 2.64 -2.52 9.05
N SER A 5 3.85 -2.72 9.59
CA SER A 5 5.04 -1.99 9.13
C SER A 5 5.36 -2.30 7.67
N VAL A 6 5.20 -3.55 7.25
CA VAL A 6 5.40 -3.97 5.87
C VAL A 6 4.41 -3.27 4.94
N MET A 7 3.14 -3.23 5.34
CA MET A 7 2.09 -2.59 4.55
C MET A 7 2.29 -1.08 4.47
N GLU A 8 2.71 -0.44 5.56
CA GLU A 8 3.00 0.99 5.57
C GLU A 8 4.17 1.33 4.64
N GLU A 9 5.21 0.51 4.64
CA GLU A 9 6.34 0.71 3.75
C GLU A 9 5.92 0.62 2.28
N ALA A 10 5.11 -0.37 1.93
CA ALA A 10 4.59 -0.51 0.57
C ALA A 10 3.71 0.67 0.19
N LEU A 11 2.91 1.18 1.13
CA LEU A 11 2.04 2.33 0.90
C LEU A 11 2.86 3.60 0.60
N VAL A 12 3.95 3.80 1.32
CA VAL A 12 4.85 4.94 1.07
C VAL A 12 5.46 4.85 -0.34
N LEU A 13 5.83 3.66 -0.79
CA LEU A 13 6.34 3.48 -2.15
C LEU A 13 5.31 3.83 -3.21
N VAL A 14 4.04 3.52 -2.95
CA VAL A 14 2.95 3.91 -3.86
C VAL A 14 2.87 5.41 -4.01
N LYS A 15 3.05 6.14 -2.92
CA LYS A 15 3.00 7.61 -2.92
C LYS A 15 3.98 8.22 -3.91
N ASP A 16 5.15 7.59 -4.07
CA ASP A 16 6.20 8.09 -4.96
C ASP A 16 6.05 7.60 -6.41
N THR A 17 5.03 6.82 -6.71
CA THR A 17 4.81 6.27 -8.05
C THR A 17 4.14 7.30 -8.96
N PRO A 18 4.81 7.78 -10.04
CA PRO A 18 4.16 8.69 -10.99
C PRO A 18 3.17 7.92 -11.88
N PRO A 19 2.17 8.59 -12.46
CA PRO A 19 1.85 10.00 -12.26
C PRO A 19 0.89 10.26 -11.10
N ASN A 20 0.20 9.24 -10.57
CA ASN A 20 -0.92 9.41 -9.66
C ASN A 20 -0.67 8.84 -8.26
N GLY A 21 0.61 8.68 -7.88
CA GLY A 21 0.98 8.06 -6.62
C GLY A 21 0.35 8.72 -5.40
N GLY A 22 0.30 10.06 -5.37
CA GLY A 22 -0.33 10.79 -4.26
C GLY A 22 -1.83 10.50 -4.14
N THR A 23 -2.52 10.42 -5.27
CA THR A 23 -3.94 10.07 -5.30
C THR A 23 -4.15 8.63 -4.83
N TYR A 24 -3.34 7.70 -5.32
CA TYR A 24 -3.41 6.28 -4.92
C TYR A 24 -3.14 6.13 -3.42
N TYR A 25 -2.15 6.82 -2.91
CA TYR A 25 -1.82 6.82 -1.49
C TYR A 25 -3.02 7.26 -0.65
N SER A 26 -3.65 8.39 -1.03
CA SER A 26 -4.79 8.92 -0.30
C SER A 26 -5.97 7.95 -0.30
N ILE A 27 -6.26 7.34 -1.45
CA ILE A 27 -7.37 6.38 -1.59
C ILE A 27 -7.12 5.14 -0.73
N LEU A 28 -5.92 4.57 -0.81
CA LEU A 28 -5.58 3.37 -0.07
C LEU A 28 -5.59 3.63 1.43
N GLN A 29 -5.05 4.77 1.85
CA GLN A 29 -5.05 5.14 3.25
C GLN A 29 -6.46 5.32 3.78
N ALA A 30 -7.32 6.03 3.06
CA ALA A 30 -8.69 6.26 3.49
C ALA A 30 -9.51 4.98 3.53
N ARG A 31 -9.30 4.06 2.58
CA ARG A 31 -10.13 2.86 2.47
C ARG A 31 -9.67 1.73 3.37
N TYR A 32 -8.36 1.50 3.50
CA TYR A 32 -7.84 0.31 4.15
C TYR A 32 -7.09 0.57 5.46
N PHE A 33 -6.60 1.77 5.68
CA PHE A 33 -5.81 2.10 6.86
C PHE A 33 -6.55 2.99 7.84
N ASP A 34 -7.71 3.53 7.47
CA ASP A 34 -8.56 4.31 8.37
C ASP A 34 -9.55 3.35 9.03
N VAL A 35 -9.46 3.25 10.36
CA VAL A 35 -10.30 2.32 11.14
C VAL A 35 -11.79 2.70 11.12
N TYR A 36 -12.11 3.95 10.80
CA TYR A 36 -13.49 4.43 10.75
C TYR A 36 -14.12 4.28 9.37
N CYS A 37 -13.35 3.91 8.37
CA CYS A 37 -13.85 3.74 7.01
C CYS A 37 -14.27 2.30 6.79
N THR A 38 -15.57 2.09 6.57
CA THR A 38 -16.12 0.73 6.42
C THR A 38 -16.55 0.41 5.00
N SER A 39 -16.51 1.37 4.07
CA SER A 39 -16.94 1.15 2.70
C SER A 39 -16.23 2.09 1.73
N ASN A 40 -16.32 1.78 0.43
CA ASN A 40 -15.81 2.67 -0.60
C ASN A 40 -16.50 4.03 -0.59
N GLU A 41 -17.80 4.04 -0.30
CA GLU A 41 -18.55 5.29 -0.21
C GLU A 41 -18.00 6.19 0.88
N ASP A 42 -17.73 5.64 2.07
CA ASP A 42 -17.11 6.39 3.15
C ASP A 42 -15.76 6.97 2.72
N ALA A 43 -14.97 6.19 1.99
CA ALA A 43 -13.65 6.61 1.54
C ALA A 43 -13.73 7.82 0.60
N TYR A 44 -14.55 7.74 -0.46
CA TYR A 44 -14.57 8.86 -1.40
C TYR A 44 -15.26 10.09 -0.84
N LEU A 45 -16.22 9.93 0.06
CA LEU A 45 -16.82 11.07 0.75
C LEU A 45 -15.81 11.76 1.66
N ASN A 46 -15.04 11.01 2.41
CA ASN A 46 -14.00 11.56 3.29
C ASN A 46 -12.90 12.28 2.50
N LEU A 47 -12.60 11.81 1.30
CA LEU A 47 -11.58 12.42 0.44
C LEU A 47 -12.11 13.62 -0.36
N GLY A 48 -13.43 13.86 -0.34
CA GLY A 48 -14.03 14.89 -1.17
C GLY A 48 -13.98 14.58 -2.66
N MET A 49 -13.92 13.29 -3.02
CA MET A 49 -13.89 12.85 -4.41
C MET A 49 -15.28 12.48 -4.88
N SER A 50 -15.52 12.63 -6.19
CA SER A 50 -16.69 12.02 -6.81
C SER A 50 -16.52 10.50 -6.86
N SER A 51 -17.63 9.77 -6.91
CA SER A 51 -17.57 8.31 -7.00
C SER A 51 -16.87 7.85 -8.28
N SER A 52 -17.09 8.52 -9.40
CA SER A 52 -16.46 8.15 -10.66
C SER A 52 -14.94 8.36 -10.61
N THR A 53 -14.45 9.44 -10.01
CA THR A 53 -13.02 9.67 -9.84
C THR A 53 -12.41 8.59 -8.94
N TYR A 54 -13.06 8.30 -7.81
CA TYR A 54 -12.61 7.28 -6.88
C TYR A 54 -12.50 5.91 -7.57
N TYR A 55 -13.56 5.47 -8.24
CA TYR A 55 -13.56 4.15 -8.87
C TYR A 55 -12.62 4.05 -10.07
N ARG A 56 -12.30 5.17 -10.69
CA ARG A 56 -11.29 5.20 -11.75
C ARG A 56 -9.90 4.88 -11.21
N HIS A 57 -9.59 5.31 -9.99
CA HIS A 57 -8.25 5.22 -9.42
C HIS A 57 -8.07 4.05 -8.45
N ILE A 58 -9.14 3.47 -7.90
CA ILE A 58 -8.99 2.46 -6.86
C ILE A 58 -8.30 1.19 -7.37
N LYS A 59 -8.65 0.71 -8.56
CA LYS A 59 -8.03 -0.49 -9.12
C LYS A 59 -6.55 -0.29 -9.44
N PRO A 60 -6.15 0.78 -10.14
CA PRO A 60 -4.74 1.07 -10.31
C PRO A 60 -4.01 1.28 -8.99
N ALA A 61 -4.65 1.87 -7.99
CA ALA A 61 -4.05 2.06 -6.67
C ALA A 61 -3.75 0.72 -6.01
N ILE A 62 -4.70 -0.20 -6.05
CA ILE A 62 -4.51 -1.55 -5.49
C ILE A 62 -3.38 -2.27 -6.23
N ARG A 63 -3.32 -2.16 -7.55
CA ARG A 63 -2.25 -2.76 -8.34
C ARG A 63 -0.89 -2.19 -7.97
N ALA A 64 -0.79 -0.88 -7.80
CA ALA A 64 0.45 -0.22 -7.41
C ALA A 64 0.89 -0.67 -6.02
N PHE A 65 -0.04 -0.78 -5.08
CA PHE A 65 0.23 -1.28 -3.74
C PHE A 65 0.73 -2.73 -3.78
N ALA A 66 0.02 -3.59 -4.51
CA ALA A 66 0.40 -4.99 -4.63
C ALA A 66 1.77 -5.13 -5.30
N ALA A 67 2.05 -4.35 -6.34
CA ALA A 67 3.35 -4.37 -6.99
C ALA A 67 4.46 -3.94 -6.03
N SER A 68 4.25 -2.88 -5.26
CA SER A 68 5.23 -2.42 -4.28
C SER A 68 5.47 -3.47 -3.20
N LEU A 69 4.40 -4.10 -2.71
CA LEU A 69 4.49 -5.11 -1.68
C LEU A 69 5.22 -6.36 -2.17
N TRP A 70 4.83 -6.90 -3.33
CA TRP A 70 5.36 -8.16 -3.82
C TRP A 70 6.69 -8.05 -4.55
N CYS A 71 6.95 -6.91 -5.21
CA CYS A 71 8.13 -6.76 -6.05
C CYS A 71 9.30 -6.07 -5.35
N VAL A 72 9.03 -5.34 -4.26
CA VAL A 72 10.07 -4.58 -3.56
C VAL A 72 10.14 -4.94 -2.09
N VAL A 73 9.05 -4.74 -1.34
CA VAL A 73 9.09 -4.86 0.13
C VAL A 73 9.31 -6.31 0.57
N ILE A 74 8.51 -7.24 0.07
CA ILE A 74 8.60 -8.64 0.48
C ILE A 74 9.92 -9.28 0.05
N PRO A 75 10.41 -9.13 -1.19
CA PRO A 75 11.73 -9.66 -1.56
C PRO A 75 12.86 -9.12 -0.70
N ASP A 76 12.82 -7.82 -0.37
CA ASP A 76 13.83 -7.22 0.49
C ASP A 76 13.85 -7.85 1.89
N LEU A 77 12.68 -8.08 2.46
CA LEU A 77 12.55 -8.73 3.76
C LEU A 77 13.03 -10.18 3.72
N ILE A 78 12.69 -10.91 2.69
CA ILE A 78 13.12 -12.29 2.52
C ILE A 78 14.64 -12.36 2.45
N ILE A 79 15.26 -11.47 1.70
CA ILE A 79 16.72 -11.40 1.60
C ILE A 79 17.34 -11.12 2.96
N LYS A 80 16.82 -10.16 3.71
CA LYS A 80 17.32 -9.83 5.04
C LYS A 80 17.22 -11.01 6.00
N GLU A 81 16.07 -11.67 6.03
CA GLU A 81 15.88 -12.84 6.89
C GLU A 81 16.77 -13.99 6.48
N HIS A 82 16.94 -14.21 5.20
CA HIS A 82 17.82 -15.26 4.69
C HIS A 82 19.27 -15.04 5.10
N LEU A 83 19.75 -13.80 4.99
CA LEU A 83 21.10 -13.46 5.41
C LEU A 83 21.31 -13.68 6.90
N GLN A 84 20.34 -13.31 7.74
CA GLN A 84 20.40 -13.55 9.18
C GLN A 84 20.40 -15.04 9.51
N ASN A 85 19.54 -15.80 8.84
CA ASN A 85 19.45 -17.24 9.05
C ASN A 85 20.71 -17.96 8.61
N ASN A 86 21.32 -17.54 7.52
CA ASN A 86 22.58 -18.12 7.06
C ASN A 86 23.68 -17.91 8.08
N GLY A 87 23.72 -16.75 8.71
CA GLY A 87 24.69 -16.48 9.75
C GLY A 87 24.53 -17.38 10.96
N SER A 88 23.30 -17.76 11.29
CA SER A 88 23.03 -18.63 12.43
C SER A 88 23.19 -20.10 12.11
N GLN A 89 23.13 -20.49 10.86
CA GLN A 89 23.28 -21.89 10.45
C GLN A 89 24.72 -22.32 10.27
N VAL A 90 25.59 -21.39 10.13
CA VAL A 90 27.01 -21.68 9.98
C VAL A 90 27.68 -21.78 11.35
#